data_5bd64989f900b0f44340ac25cfd03c30
#
_entry.id   5bd64989f900b0f44340ac25cfd03c30
#
_cell.length_a   1.000
_cell.length_b   1.000
_cell.length_c   1.000
_cell.angle_alpha   90.00
_cell.angle_beta   90.00
_cell.angle_gamma   90.00
#
_symmetry.space_group_name_H-M   'P 1'
#
loop_
_entity.id
_entity.type
_entity.pdbx_description
1 polymer ?
#
loop_
_entity_poly.entity_id
_entity_poly.type
_entity_poly.pdbx_seq_one_letter_code
_entity_poly.pdbx_strand_id
1 'polypeptide(L)'
;MTAEVNLAVELPGLKLKNPVMPASGTFAFGDLPENFNWDEMGAIVLKTATRHARTGNPQPQIDLLADGVMNAVGLTNPGAEVVASEKIPALREKHPDLPILASVGGESVEDYVEVAEILAAAKPDALELNLSCPNVSEGGITFGIVPEMVEKITRLVKEKVDLPVYVKLTPNVTSIVEIAQAAEGGGADGLTLINTLLVLHLDLKTRRPVLGNDFGGLYGQAVKPVAVRMVAQVKQATSLPIIGVGGINSPEDAAEFILAGASAVQIGSMSFYDKLAIKHVIDGLPAVLAGMGTSDVTSLVGQWQSNKQ
;
A
#
# COMPACT_ATOMS: atom_id res chain seq x y z
N MET A 1 -8.36 -35.61 1.55
CA MET A 1 -7.11 -34.83 1.45
C MET A 1 -7.52 -33.58 0.68
N THR A 2 -7.62 -32.42 1.36
CA THR A 2 -7.81 -31.14 0.66
C THR A 2 -6.55 -30.90 -0.17
N ALA A 3 -6.70 -30.68 -1.47
CA ALA A 3 -5.59 -30.30 -2.33
C ALA A 3 -4.87 -29.08 -1.70
N GLU A 4 -3.56 -29.12 -1.66
CA GLU A 4 -2.75 -28.00 -1.16
C GLU A 4 -2.97 -26.81 -2.09
N VAL A 5 -3.43 -25.67 -1.54
CA VAL A 5 -3.70 -24.46 -2.33
C VAL A 5 -2.40 -23.70 -2.55
N ASN A 6 -2.05 -23.44 -3.79
CA ASN A 6 -0.89 -22.60 -4.13
C ASN A 6 -1.21 -21.13 -3.88
N LEU A 7 -0.45 -20.49 -2.99
CA LEU A 7 -0.53 -19.06 -2.68
C LEU A 7 0.59 -18.23 -3.31
N ALA A 8 1.57 -18.86 -3.99
CA ALA A 8 2.70 -18.14 -4.56
C ALA A 8 2.27 -17.18 -5.68
N VAL A 9 2.87 -15.99 -5.68
CA VAL A 9 2.60 -14.95 -6.70
C VAL A 9 3.92 -14.36 -7.17
N GLU A 10 4.08 -14.24 -8.47
CA GLU A 10 5.21 -13.53 -9.08
C GLU A 10 4.76 -12.18 -9.63
N LEU A 11 5.40 -11.11 -9.15
CA LEU A 11 5.20 -9.75 -9.61
C LEU A 11 6.56 -9.15 -10.00
N PRO A 12 6.62 -8.07 -10.79
CA PRO A 12 7.88 -7.41 -11.11
C PRO A 12 8.74 -7.15 -9.86
N GLY A 13 9.92 -7.78 -9.79
CA GLY A 13 10.84 -7.71 -8.64
C GLY A 13 10.45 -8.49 -7.40
N LEU A 14 9.24 -9.05 -7.33
CA LEU A 14 8.72 -9.67 -6.12
C LEU A 14 8.32 -11.12 -6.35
N LYS A 15 9.04 -12.05 -5.72
CA LYS A 15 8.67 -13.46 -5.63
C LYS A 15 8.01 -13.71 -4.27
N LEU A 16 6.69 -13.68 -4.26
CA LEU A 16 5.89 -13.78 -3.05
C LEU A 16 5.49 -15.23 -2.79
N LYS A 17 5.77 -15.76 -1.59
CA LYS A 17 5.29 -17.11 -1.18
C LYS A 17 3.77 -17.14 -0.93
N ASN A 18 3.17 -15.99 -0.66
CA ASN A 18 1.73 -15.75 -0.59
C ASN A 18 1.44 -14.28 -0.92
N PRO A 19 0.20 -13.89 -1.24
CA PRO A 19 -0.12 -12.55 -1.72
C PRO A 19 -0.23 -11.49 -0.61
N VAL A 20 0.03 -11.81 0.67
CA VAL A 20 -0.32 -10.94 1.81
C VAL A 20 0.92 -10.26 2.38
N MET A 21 0.84 -8.93 2.55
CA MET A 21 1.90 -8.10 3.12
C MET A 21 1.32 -6.95 3.96
N PRO A 22 2.09 -6.31 4.85
CA PRO A 22 1.66 -5.09 5.55
C PRO A 22 1.57 -3.90 4.60
N ALA A 23 0.64 -2.99 4.84
CA ALA A 23 0.63 -1.69 4.17
C ALA A 23 1.76 -0.79 4.70
N SER A 24 2.26 0.11 3.85
CA SER A 24 3.26 1.11 4.25
C SER A 24 2.86 1.84 5.54
N GLY A 25 3.77 1.91 6.49
CA GLY A 25 3.58 2.59 7.77
C GLY A 25 2.87 1.77 8.85
N THR A 26 2.47 0.53 8.58
CA THR A 26 1.83 -0.35 9.58
C THR A 26 2.86 -0.90 10.58
N PHE A 27 3.99 -1.39 10.10
CA PHE A 27 5.07 -1.96 10.90
C PHE A 27 6.39 -1.17 10.77
N ALA A 28 6.31 0.10 10.45
CA ALA A 28 7.44 1.01 10.32
C ALA A 28 8.61 0.41 9.50
N PHE A 29 9.71 0.07 10.16
CA PHE A 29 10.90 -0.51 9.57
C PHE A 29 11.23 -1.87 10.18
N GLY A 30 10.23 -2.54 10.75
CA GLY A 30 10.45 -3.82 11.34
C GLY A 30 9.98 -3.93 12.80
N ASP A 31 9.06 -3.14 13.25
CA ASP A 31 8.52 -3.14 14.62
C ASP A 31 7.37 -4.17 14.75
N LEU A 32 7.65 -5.44 14.43
CA LEU A 32 6.68 -6.52 14.59
C LEU A 32 6.66 -7.10 16.01
N PRO A 33 5.53 -7.75 16.40
CA PRO A 33 5.46 -8.51 17.62
C PRO A 33 6.50 -9.62 17.65
N GLU A 34 7.11 -9.89 18.83
CA GLU A 34 8.13 -10.94 19.01
C GLU A 34 7.61 -12.35 18.68
N ASN A 35 6.29 -12.57 18.77
CA ASN A 35 5.64 -13.87 18.51
C ASN A 35 5.15 -14.02 17.06
N PHE A 36 5.57 -13.16 16.14
CA PHE A 36 5.26 -13.25 14.71
C PHE A 36 6.50 -13.71 13.93
N ASN A 37 6.32 -14.71 13.09
CA ASN A 37 7.37 -15.12 12.15
C ASN A 37 7.29 -14.29 10.87
N TRP A 38 8.18 -13.34 10.71
CA TRP A 38 8.27 -12.44 9.55
C TRP A 38 8.37 -13.17 8.21
N ASP A 39 9.07 -14.30 8.23
CA ASP A 39 9.26 -15.11 7.04
C ASP A 39 7.96 -15.76 6.53
N GLU A 40 6.85 -15.63 7.26
CA GLU A 40 5.53 -16.06 6.79
C GLU A 40 4.87 -15.05 5.85
N MET A 41 5.26 -13.78 5.87
CA MET A 41 4.70 -12.76 4.97
C MET A 41 5.15 -12.95 3.51
N GLY A 42 4.33 -12.49 2.57
CA GLY A 42 4.72 -12.44 1.16
C GLY A 42 5.85 -11.44 0.93
N ALA A 43 5.75 -10.27 1.53
CA ALA A 43 6.75 -9.19 1.49
C ALA A 43 6.60 -8.27 2.69
N ILE A 44 7.54 -7.35 2.90
CA ILE A 44 7.39 -6.20 3.79
C ILE A 44 7.37 -4.90 3.01
N VAL A 45 6.40 -4.01 3.32
CA VAL A 45 6.36 -2.64 2.80
C VAL A 45 6.79 -1.68 3.89
N LEU A 46 7.88 -0.97 3.65
CA LEU A 46 8.47 -0.06 4.64
C LEU A 46 7.64 1.21 4.80
N LYS A 47 7.84 1.88 5.91
CA LYS A 47 7.34 3.25 6.11
C LYS A 47 7.90 4.16 5.02
N THR A 48 7.03 5.01 4.46
CA THR A 48 7.44 6.01 3.47
C THR A 48 8.57 6.88 4.00
N ALA A 49 9.68 6.90 3.29
CA ALA A 49 10.82 7.78 3.54
C ALA A 49 10.69 9.06 2.71
N THR A 50 11.12 10.16 3.28
CA THR A 50 11.26 11.46 2.61
C THR A 50 12.72 11.88 2.58
N ARG A 51 13.07 12.89 1.77
CA ARG A 51 14.47 13.38 1.63
C ARG A 51 15.08 13.66 2.99
N HIS A 52 14.37 14.35 3.85
CA HIS A 52 14.77 14.67 5.22
C HIS A 52 13.88 13.99 6.24
N ALA A 53 14.38 13.85 7.48
CA ALA A 53 13.59 13.36 8.60
C ALA A 53 12.37 14.25 8.87
N ARG A 54 11.25 13.61 9.22
CA ARG A 54 10.00 14.31 9.58
C ARG A 54 9.52 13.88 10.95
N THR A 55 9.13 14.84 11.75
CA THR A 55 8.54 14.61 13.10
C THR A 55 7.04 14.33 13.04
N GLY A 56 6.41 14.62 11.91
CA GLY A 56 4.96 14.48 11.72
C GLY A 56 4.13 15.70 12.14
N ASN A 57 2.82 15.55 12.08
CA ASN A 57 1.85 16.58 12.41
C ASN A 57 1.65 16.72 13.93
N PRO A 58 1.02 17.82 14.40
CA PRO A 58 0.62 17.99 15.81
C PRO A 58 -0.35 16.88 16.27
N GLN A 59 -0.34 16.60 17.57
CA GLN A 59 -1.31 15.68 18.21
C GLN A 59 -2.67 16.35 18.41
N PRO A 60 -3.78 15.58 18.42
CA PRO A 60 -3.89 14.14 18.14
C PRO A 60 -3.70 13.80 16.66
N GLN A 61 -3.00 12.69 16.38
CA GLN A 61 -2.73 12.24 15.00
C GLN A 61 -3.65 11.10 14.57
N ILE A 62 -4.37 10.48 15.49
CA ILE A 62 -5.25 9.32 15.24
C ILE A 62 -6.57 9.53 15.97
N ASP A 63 -7.67 9.19 15.30
CA ASP A 63 -9.02 9.14 15.84
C ASP A 63 -9.70 7.82 15.43
N LEU A 64 -10.28 7.12 16.42
CA LEU A 64 -10.94 5.84 16.22
C LEU A 64 -12.43 6.07 15.99
N LEU A 65 -12.91 5.65 14.82
CA LEU A 65 -14.31 5.68 14.45
C LEU A 65 -14.93 4.27 14.57
N ALA A 66 -16.27 4.17 14.55
CA ALA A 66 -16.96 2.90 14.69
C ALA A 66 -16.51 1.84 13.65
N ASP A 67 -16.37 2.24 12.40
CA ASP A 67 -16.06 1.34 11.28
C ASP A 67 -14.74 1.68 10.55
N GLY A 68 -13.84 2.39 11.23
CA GLY A 68 -12.59 2.79 10.63
C GLY A 68 -11.68 3.60 11.54
N VAL A 69 -10.58 4.04 11.00
CA VAL A 69 -9.62 4.90 11.68
C VAL A 69 -9.35 6.12 10.80
N MET A 70 -9.32 7.28 11.42
CA MET A 70 -8.87 8.51 10.78
C MET A 70 -7.48 8.87 11.30
N ASN A 71 -6.55 9.22 10.43
CA ASN A 71 -5.24 9.69 10.84
C ASN A 71 -4.71 10.88 10.04
N ALA A 72 -3.83 11.62 10.69
CA ALA A 72 -3.02 12.68 10.09
C ALA A 72 -1.61 12.64 10.71
N VAL A 73 -0.86 11.54 10.50
CA VAL A 73 0.46 11.35 11.11
C VAL A 73 1.52 12.29 10.52
N GLY A 74 1.41 12.66 9.23
CA GLY A 74 2.33 13.61 8.59
C GLY A 74 3.68 13.00 8.18
N LEU A 75 3.70 11.73 7.76
CA LEU A 75 4.89 11.02 7.26
C LEU A 75 6.09 11.00 8.22
N THR A 76 5.87 10.82 9.52
CA THR A 76 6.97 10.65 10.49
C THR A 76 7.93 9.57 10.00
N ASN A 77 9.21 9.92 9.77
CA ASN A 77 10.25 9.02 9.29
C ASN A 77 11.65 9.61 9.53
N PRO A 78 12.72 8.79 9.57
CA PRO A 78 14.08 9.27 9.87
C PRO A 78 14.83 9.88 8.68
N GLY A 79 14.23 9.95 7.49
CA GLY A 79 14.88 10.37 6.25
C GLY A 79 15.43 9.19 5.44
N ALA A 80 15.52 9.39 4.11
CA ALA A 80 15.90 8.35 3.14
C ALA A 80 17.30 7.77 3.41
N GLU A 81 18.27 8.62 3.76
CA GLU A 81 19.64 8.19 4.06
C GLU A 81 19.72 7.17 5.22
N VAL A 82 18.98 7.44 6.31
CA VAL A 82 18.92 6.49 7.45
C VAL A 82 18.20 5.21 7.07
N VAL A 83 17.13 5.30 6.26
CA VAL A 83 16.42 4.11 5.80
C VAL A 83 17.32 3.24 4.93
N ALA A 84 18.10 3.85 4.01
CA ALA A 84 18.98 3.16 3.11
C ALA A 84 20.22 2.56 3.82
N SER A 85 20.83 3.33 4.74
CA SER A 85 22.09 2.92 5.37
C SER A 85 21.92 2.00 6.58
N GLU A 86 20.75 2.04 7.26
CA GLU A 86 20.53 1.30 8.50
C GLU A 86 19.34 0.32 8.43
N LYS A 87 18.16 0.79 7.96
CA LYS A 87 16.92 0.01 8.13
C LYS A 87 16.82 -1.14 7.13
N ILE A 88 17.07 -0.87 5.85
CA ILE A 88 17.06 -1.92 4.80
C ILE A 88 18.15 -2.97 5.06
N PRO A 89 19.43 -2.58 5.32
CA PRO A 89 20.47 -3.57 5.64
C PRO A 89 20.14 -4.44 6.87
N ALA A 90 19.64 -3.83 7.95
CA ALA A 90 19.29 -4.57 9.17
C ALA A 90 18.13 -5.59 8.94
N LEU A 91 17.14 -5.22 8.10
CA LEU A 91 16.08 -6.14 7.70
C LEU A 91 16.63 -7.28 6.83
N ARG A 92 17.46 -6.97 5.85
CA ARG A 92 18.06 -7.96 4.96
C ARG A 92 18.95 -8.95 5.71
N GLU A 93 19.68 -8.50 6.72
CA GLU A 93 20.50 -9.36 7.57
C GLU A 93 19.63 -10.38 8.35
N LYS A 94 18.50 -9.91 8.92
CA LYS A 94 17.60 -10.77 9.71
C LYS A 94 16.71 -11.67 8.86
N HIS A 95 16.28 -11.18 7.70
CA HIS A 95 15.28 -11.80 6.83
C HIS A 95 15.77 -11.78 5.39
N PRO A 96 16.81 -12.58 5.04
CA PRO A 96 17.49 -12.52 3.75
C PRO A 96 16.57 -12.80 2.54
N ASP A 97 15.55 -13.64 2.74
CA ASP A 97 14.63 -14.09 1.68
C ASP A 97 13.29 -13.35 1.67
N LEU A 98 13.07 -12.41 2.61
CA LEU A 98 11.83 -11.62 2.65
C LEU A 98 11.91 -10.45 1.65
N PRO A 99 11.03 -10.39 0.64
CA PRO A 99 11.01 -9.26 -0.29
C PRO A 99 10.70 -7.94 0.42
N ILE A 100 11.44 -6.89 0.05
CA ILE A 100 11.33 -5.54 0.63
C ILE A 100 10.84 -4.56 -0.42
N LEU A 101 9.68 -3.93 -0.18
CA LEU A 101 9.22 -2.75 -0.90
C LEU A 101 9.59 -1.51 -0.09
N ALA A 102 10.47 -0.67 -0.63
CA ALA A 102 10.81 0.60 0.01
C ALA A 102 9.87 1.70 -0.47
N SER A 103 9.18 2.37 0.45
CA SER A 103 8.18 3.39 0.11
C SER A 103 8.82 4.78 0.03
N VAL A 104 8.64 5.44 -1.11
CA VAL A 104 9.20 6.74 -1.50
C VAL A 104 8.14 7.82 -1.35
N GLY A 105 8.49 8.94 -0.71
CA GLY A 105 7.67 10.15 -0.65
C GLY A 105 8.49 11.40 -0.88
N GLY A 106 7.85 12.47 -1.36
CA GLY A 106 8.49 13.75 -1.63
C GLY A 106 7.52 14.92 -1.55
N GLU A 107 8.06 16.13 -1.48
CA GLU A 107 7.32 17.40 -1.52
C GLU A 107 7.50 18.11 -2.87
N SER A 108 8.47 17.66 -3.68
CA SER A 108 8.74 18.10 -5.04
C SER A 108 9.00 16.91 -5.96
N VAL A 109 8.98 17.13 -7.27
CA VAL A 109 9.34 16.09 -8.26
C VAL A 109 10.77 15.61 -8.03
N GLU A 110 11.66 16.54 -7.74
CA GLU A 110 13.08 16.30 -7.49
C GLU A 110 13.28 15.43 -6.24
N ASP A 111 12.51 15.66 -5.16
CA ASP A 111 12.55 14.83 -3.96
C ASP A 111 12.20 13.38 -4.25
N TYR A 112 11.13 13.11 -5.05
CA TYR A 112 10.77 11.74 -5.41
C TYR A 112 11.91 11.02 -6.13
N VAL A 113 12.58 11.70 -7.05
CA VAL A 113 13.71 11.13 -7.80
C VAL A 113 14.89 10.86 -6.87
N GLU A 114 15.28 11.85 -6.07
CA GLU A 114 16.42 11.74 -5.16
C GLU A 114 16.20 10.67 -4.08
N VAL A 115 15.02 10.62 -3.46
CA VAL A 115 14.68 9.58 -2.47
C VAL A 115 14.68 8.20 -3.10
N ALA A 116 14.18 8.07 -4.33
CA ALA A 116 14.21 6.80 -5.06
C ALA A 116 15.65 6.33 -5.33
N GLU A 117 16.55 7.22 -5.78
CA GLU A 117 17.96 6.90 -5.99
C GLU A 117 18.65 6.47 -4.68
N ILE A 118 18.43 7.21 -3.57
CA ILE A 118 18.99 6.87 -2.26
C ILE A 118 18.52 5.48 -1.80
N LEU A 119 17.22 5.20 -1.86
CA LEU A 119 16.68 3.92 -1.42
C LEU A 119 17.10 2.78 -2.35
N ALA A 120 17.19 3.01 -3.67
CA ALA A 120 17.62 2.00 -4.64
C ALA A 120 19.06 1.54 -4.39
N ALA A 121 19.94 2.43 -3.90
CA ALA A 121 21.32 2.08 -3.55
C ALA A 121 21.40 1.02 -2.43
N ALA A 122 20.39 0.94 -1.55
CA ALA A 122 20.29 -0.09 -0.51
C ALA A 122 19.72 -1.43 -1.02
N LYS A 123 19.37 -1.52 -2.31
CA LYS A 123 18.90 -2.73 -3.01
C LYS A 123 17.66 -3.39 -2.35
N PRO A 124 16.57 -2.66 -2.11
CA PRO A 124 15.29 -3.31 -1.88
C PRO A 124 14.88 -4.08 -3.16
N ASP A 125 13.84 -4.92 -3.07
CA ASP A 125 13.38 -5.69 -4.24
C ASP A 125 12.50 -4.85 -5.18
N ALA A 126 11.81 -3.83 -4.65
CA ALA A 126 11.03 -2.86 -5.43
C ALA A 126 10.85 -1.53 -4.66
N LEU A 127 10.40 -0.50 -5.38
CA LEU A 127 9.99 0.78 -4.81
C LEU A 127 8.46 0.95 -4.89
N GLU A 128 7.86 1.57 -3.85
CA GLU A 128 6.45 2.02 -3.86
C GLU A 128 6.42 3.55 -3.82
N LEU A 129 6.03 4.23 -4.91
CA LEU A 129 5.89 5.68 -4.95
C LEU A 129 4.59 6.11 -4.27
N ASN A 130 4.68 6.75 -3.13
CA ASN A 130 3.54 7.27 -2.40
C ASN A 130 3.16 8.67 -2.89
N LEU A 131 2.50 8.76 -4.03
CA LEU A 131 2.02 10.02 -4.62
C LEU A 131 0.72 10.54 -3.98
N SER A 132 0.18 9.83 -3.00
CA SER A 132 -1.19 9.95 -2.56
C SER A 132 -1.34 10.30 -1.07
N CYS A 133 -0.30 10.79 -0.40
CA CYS A 133 -0.39 11.12 1.01
C CYS A 133 -1.21 12.40 1.25
N PRO A 134 -2.39 12.34 1.90
CA PRO A 134 -3.22 13.51 2.13
C PRO A 134 -2.68 14.46 3.22
N ASN A 135 -1.60 14.08 3.91
CA ASN A 135 -1.07 14.78 5.08
C ASN A 135 0.17 15.65 4.78
N VAL A 136 0.50 15.82 3.49
CA VAL A 136 1.61 16.68 3.04
C VAL A 136 1.04 17.87 2.28
N SER A 137 1.34 19.09 2.74
CA SER A 137 0.67 20.32 2.30
C SER A 137 0.86 20.68 0.82
N GLU A 138 2.01 20.35 0.24
CA GLU A 138 2.36 20.69 -1.15
C GLU A 138 2.72 19.47 -2.01
N GLY A 139 3.12 18.35 -1.39
CA GLY A 139 3.42 17.09 -2.07
C GLY A 139 2.21 16.16 -2.19
N GLY A 140 2.41 14.89 -2.04
CA GLY A 140 1.44 13.82 -1.90
C GLY A 140 0.13 13.94 -2.66
N ILE A 141 -0.88 14.56 -2.04
CA ILE A 141 -2.23 14.63 -2.63
C ILE A 141 -2.27 15.46 -3.93
N THR A 142 -1.54 16.55 -4.01
CA THR A 142 -1.51 17.42 -5.19
C THR A 142 -0.97 16.68 -6.41
N PHE A 143 0.13 15.95 -6.24
CA PHE A 143 0.71 15.19 -7.36
C PHE A 143 -0.15 14.00 -7.75
N GLY A 144 -0.67 13.27 -6.78
CA GLY A 144 -1.45 12.06 -7.02
C GLY A 144 -2.82 12.27 -7.65
N ILE A 145 -3.35 13.50 -7.70
CA ILE A 145 -4.65 13.80 -8.33
C ILE A 145 -4.53 14.36 -9.75
N VAL A 146 -3.32 14.65 -10.23
CA VAL A 146 -3.04 15.24 -11.54
C VAL A 146 -2.34 14.20 -12.42
N PRO A 147 -3.01 13.64 -13.46
CA PRO A 147 -2.46 12.57 -14.29
C PRO A 147 -1.07 12.88 -14.85
N GLU A 148 -0.86 14.10 -15.38
CA GLU A 148 0.41 14.52 -15.97
C GLU A 148 1.57 14.53 -14.96
N MET A 149 1.26 14.82 -13.69
CA MET A 149 2.26 14.79 -12.61
C MET A 149 2.60 13.36 -12.20
N VAL A 150 1.58 12.48 -12.13
CA VAL A 150 1.78 11.06 -11.86
C VAL A 150 2.66 10.43 -12.94
N GLU A 151 2.36 10.66 -14.21
CA GLU A 151 3.17 10.19 -15.34
C GLU A 151 4.59 10.74 -15.28
N LYS A 152 4.74 12.06 -15.09
CA LYS A 152 6.04 12.73 -15.04
C LYS A 152 6.94 12.17 -13.92
N ILE A 153 6.42 12.08 -12.68
CA ILE A 153 7.20 11.60 -11.53
C ILE A 153 7.58 10.13 -11.75
N THR A 154 6.63 9.30 -12.17
CA THR A 154 6.87 7.89 -12.43
C THR A 154 7.98 7.70 -13.46
N ARG A 155 7.91 8.40 -14.60
CA ARG A 155 8.90 8.34 -15.66
C ARG A 155 10.28 8.79 -15.20
N LEU A 156 10.38 9.93 -14.51
CA LEU A 156 11.66 10.45 -14.03
C LEU A 156 12.32 9.51 -13.01
N VAL A 157 11.53 8.87 -12.13
CA VAL A 157 12.05 7.85 -11.21
C VAL A 157 12.53 6.63 -12.01
N LYS A 158 11.73 6.13 -12.96
CA LYS A 158 12.10 4.98 -13.81
C LYS A 158 13.36 5.23 -14.66
N GLU A 159 13.62 6.46 -15.06
CA GLU A 159 14.84 6.84 -15.77
C GLU A 159 16.10 6.77 -14.89
N LYS A 160 15.96 6.78 -13.56
CA LYS A 160 17.04 6.85 -12.58
C LYS A 160 17.31 5.56 -11.82
N VAL A 161 16.32 4.65 -11.74
CA VAL A 161 16.47 3.42 -10.98
C VAL A 161 16.17 2.19 -11.85
N ASP A 162 16.98 1.15 -11.68
CA ASP A 162 16.79 -0.14 -12.37
C ASP A 162 15.82 -1.09 -11.62
N LEU A 163 15.23 -0.62 -10.51
CA LEU A 163 14.29 -1.41 -9.71
C LEU A 163 12.86 -1.30 -10.26
N PRO A 164 12.04 -2.33 -10.06
CA PRO A 164 10.61 -2.23 -10.29
C PRO A 164 9.97 -1.14 -9.42
N VAL A 165 9.05 -0.38 -10.02
CA VAL A 165 8.37 0.76 -9.40
C VAL A 165 6.87 0.53 -9.40
N TYR A 166 6.28 0.47 -8.20
CA TYR A 166 4.86 0.43 -7.95
C TYR A 166 4.36 1.83 -7.61
N VAL A 167 3.27 2.27 -8.22
CA VAL A 167 2.70 3.59 -7.92
C VAL A 167 1.47 3.44 -7.04
N LYS A 168 1.51 4.06 -5.85
CA LYS A 168 0.38 4.03 -4.90
C LYS A 168 -0.57 5.18 -5.13
N LEU A 169 -1.81 4.83 -5.52
CA LEU A 169 -2.83 5.77 -5.98
C LEU A 169 -3.73 6.26 -4.85
N THR A 170 -4.12 7.54 -4.93
CA THR A 170 -5.13 8.13 -4.05
C THR A 170 -6.54 7.85 -4.57
N PRO A 171 -7.52 7.57 -3.69
CA PRO A 171 -8.92 7.48 -4.06
C PRO A 171 -9.61 8.84 -4.24
N ASN A 172 -8.94 9.93 -3.89
CA ASN A 172 -9.53 11.28 -3.85
C ASN A 172 -9.52 11.95 -5.23
N VAL A 173 -10.00 11.23 -6.23
CA VAL A 173 -10.03 11.63 -7.64
C VAL A 173 -11.38 11.32 -8.27
N THR A 174 -11.71 11.99 -9.35
CA THR A 174 -12.93 11.72 -10.13
C THR A 174 -12.82 10.39 -10.88
N SER A 175 -11.65 10.12 -11.49
CA SER A 175 -11.37 8.90 -12.25
C SER A 175 -10.06 8.27 -11.79
N ILE A 176 -10.15 7.16 -11.07
CA ILE A 176 -8.96 6.39 -10.68
C ILE A 176 -8.29 5.73 -11.90
N VAL A 177 -9.06 5.48 -12.95
CA VAL A 177 -8.57 4.87 -14.20
C VAL A 177 -7.59 5.81 -14.91
N GLU A 178 -7.90 7.11 -15.01
CA GLU A 178 -7.01 8.09 -15.64
C GLU A 178 -5.67 8.19 -14.90
N ILE A 179 -5.70 8.16 -13.58
CA ILE A 179 -4.47 8.18 -12.76
C ILE A 179 -3.66 6.88 -12.96
N ALA A 180 -4.34 5.74 -13.01
CA ALA A 180 -3.69 4.44 -13.24
C ALA A 180 -3.01 4.38 -14.62
N GLN A 181 -3.70 4.86 -15.67
CA GLN A 181 -3.16 4.94 -17.02
C GLN A 181 -1.99 5.92 -17.14
N ALA A 182 -2.02 7.03 -16.40
CA ALA A 182 -0.91 7.95 -16.31
C ALA A 182 0.33 7.31 -15.65
N ALA A 183 0.14 6.52 -14.58
CA ALA A 183 1.24 5.76 -13.98
C ALA A 183 1.80 4.72 -14.96
N GLU A 184 0.95 3.99 -15.70
CA GLU A 184 1.35 3.05 -16.75
C GLU A 184 2.12 3.77 -17.87
N GLY A 185 1.63 4.93 -18.32
CA GLY A 185 2.31 5.78 -19.32
C GLY A 185 3.68 6.28 -18.86
N GLY A 186 3.87 6.49 -17.56
CA GLY A 186 5.15 6.81 -16.93
C GLY A 186 6.09 5.62 -16.79
N GLY A 187 5.67 4.41 -17.15
CA GLY A 187 6.48 3.19 -17.10
C GLY A 187 6.47 2.48 -15.74
N ALA A 188 5.41 2.64 -14.92
CA ALA A 188 5.23 1.86 -13.71
C ALA A 188 5.24 0.34 -14.02
N ASP A 189 5.79 -0.45 -13.11
CA ASP A 189 5.80 -1.92 -13.19
C ASP A 189 4.60 -2.56 -12.47
N GLY A 190 3.90 -1.78 -11.65
CA GLY A 190 2.68 -2.18 -10.94
C GLY A 190 2.01 -1.01 -10.25
N LEU A 191 0.85 -1.27 -9.68
CA LEU A 191 0.04 -0.29 -8.98
C LEU A 191 -0.30 -0.78 -7.58
N THR A 192 -0.35 0.15 -6.60
CA THR A 192 -0.93 -0.11 -5.28
C THR A 192 -2.17 0.78 -5.14
N LEU A 193 -3.32 0.22 -4.83
CA LEU A 193 -4.53 1.01 -4.60
C LEU A 193 -5.47 0.36 -3.57
N ILE A 194 -5.98 1.17 -2.69
CA ILE A 194 -5.99 2.64 -2.64
C ILE A 194 -5.28 3.16 -1.38
N ASN A 195 -4.82 4.41 -1.40
CA ASN A 195 -4.50 5.12 -0.17
C ASN A 195 -5.81 5.54 0.54
N THR A 196 -5.75 6.42 1.51
CA THR A 196 -6.87 6.80 2.38
C THR A 196 -7.81 7.82 1.74
N LEU A 197 -9.09 7.77 2.09
CA LEU A 197 -10.06 8.82 1.75
C LEU A 197 -9.84 10.04 2.64
N LEU A 198 -9.84 11.25 2.05
CA LEU A 198 -9.74 12.49 2.79
C LEU A 198 -11.05 12.79 3.50
N VAL A 199 -11.00 13.00 4.81
CA VAL A 199 -12.18 13.23 5.66
C VAL A 199 -11.92 14.27 6.74
N LEU A 200 -13.00 14.77 7.36
CA LEU A 200 -12.99 15.67 8.51
C LEU A 200 -13.91 15.12 9.60
N HIS A 201 -13.46 15.11 10.85
CA HIS A 201 -14.27 14.86 12.03
C HIS A 201 -14.19 16.08 12.97
N LEU A 202 -15.35 16.57 13.39
CA LEU A 202 -15.50 17.76 14.25
C LEU A 202 -15.99 17.38 15.64
N ASP A 203 -15.32 17.86 16.67
CA ASP A 203 -15.83 17.87 18.03
C ASP A 203 -16.92 18.96 18.19
N LEU A 204 -18.15 18.54 18.52
CA LEU A 204 -19.30 19.43 18.59
C LEU A 204 -19.22 20.43 19.74
N LYS A 205 -18.46 20.14 20.81
CA LYS A 205 -18.31 21.00 21.97
C LYS A 205 -17.31 22.12 21.71
N THR A 206 -16.15 21.76 21.18
CA THR A 206 -15.09 22.70 20.85
C THR A 206 -15.28 23.37 19.49
N ARG A 207 -16.07 22.77 18.59
CA ARG A 207 -16.28 23.17 17.19
C ARG A 207 -14.98 23.18 16.40
N ARG A 208 -14.05 22.29 16.73
CA ARG A 208 -12.74 22.15 16.09
C ARG A 208 -12.56 20.75 15.54
N PRO A 209 -11.63 20.56 14.59
CA PRO A 209 -11.19 19.22 14.17
C PRO A 209 -10.71 18.41 15.38
N VAL A 210 -11.03 17.11 15.38
CA VAL A 210 -10.59 16.16 16.42
C VAL A 210 -9.08 15.91 16.29
N LEU A 211 -8.55 15.86 15.07
CA LEU A 211 -7.11 15.74 14.84
C LEU A 211 -6.38 17.07 14.99
N GLY A 212 -5.10 17.01 15.33
CA GLY A 212 -4.22 18.17 15.36
C GLY A 212 -3.96 18.83 14.00
N ASN A 213 -4.30 18.12 12.91
CA ASN A 213 -4.42 18.63 11.56
C ASN A 213 -5.92 18.69 11.18
N ASP A 214 -6.33 19.62 10.31
CA ASP A 214 -7.75 19.82 10.00
C ASP A 214 -8.38 18.60 9.34
N PHE A 215 -7.70 18.01 8.36
CA PHE A 215 -8.16 16.85 7.61
C PHE A 215 -7.28 15.64 7.91
N GLY A 216 -7.87 14.45 7.78
CA GLY A 216 -7.17 13.19 7.92
C GLY A 216 -7.55 12.18 6.84
N GLY A 217 -6.79 11.11 6.76
CA GLY A 217 -7.09 9.98 5.90
C GLY A 217 -7.92 8.94 6.63
N LEU A 218 -9.09 8.57 6.09
CA LEU A 218 -9.94 7.48 6.56
C LEU A 218 -9.50 6.17 5.93
N TYR A 219 -9.37 5.13 6.74
CA TYR A 219 -9.17 3.74 6.34
C TYR A 219 -9.94 2.78 7.27
N GLY A 220 -10.04 1.52 6.89
CA GLY A 220 -10.82 0.50 7.62
C GLY A 220 -11.96 -0.07 6.79
N GLN A 221 -12.85 -0.84 7.44
CA GLN A 221 -13.94 -1.58 6.77
C GLN A 221 -14.88 -0.69 5.95
N ALA A 222 -15.15 0.52 6.43
CA ALA A 222 -15.99 1.48 5.71
C ALA A 222 -15.44 1.85 4.32
N VAL A 223 -14.13 1.74 4.11
CA VAL A 223 -13.46 2.09 2.84
C VAL A 223 -13.41 0.89 1.88
N LYS A 224 -13.54 -0.35 2.36
CA LYS A 224 -13.38 -1.58 1.56
C LYS A 224 -14.19 -1.59 0.26
N PRO A 225 -15.50 -1.29 0.23
CA PRO A 225 -16.27 -1.31 -1.00
C PRO A 225 -15.78 -0.30 -2.05
N VAL A 226 -15.25 0.83 -1.61
CA VAL A 226 -14.64 1.84 -2.50
C VAL A 226 -13.35 1.29 -3.10
N ALA A 227 -12.51 0.68 -2.29
CA ALA A 227 -11.23 0.10 -2.73
C ALA A 227 -11.44 -1.06 -3.72
N VAL A 228 -12.33 -2.02 -3.41
CA VAL A 228 -12.68 -3.14 -4.29
C VAL A 228 -13.20 -2.64 -5.65
N ARG A 229 -14.12 -1.65 -5.65
CA ARG A 229 -14.60 -1.03 -6.89
C ARG A 229 -13.46 -0.43 -7.72
N MET A 230 -12.56 0.32 -7.08
CA MET A 230 -11.44 0.97 -7.77
C MET A 230 -10.45 -0.05 -8.33
N VAL A 231 -10.14 -1.13 -7.59
CA VAL A 231 -9.32 -2.25 -8.09
C VAL A 231 -9.97 -2.87 -9.34
N ALA A 232 -11.27 -3.17 -9.30
CA ALA A 232 -11.98 -3.74 -10.44
C ALA A 232 -11.97 -2.82 -11.68
N GLN A 233 -12.15 -1.51 -11.49
CA GLN A 233 -12.10 -0.53 -12.58
C GLN A 233 -10.70 -0.43 -13.21
N VAL A 234 -9.66 -0.36 -12.40
CA VAL A 234 -8.27 -0.25 -12.86
C VAL A 234 -7.84 -1.55 -13.56
N LYS A 235 -8.20 -2.72 -13.02
CA LYS A 235 -7.89 -4.02 -13.65
C LYS A 235 -8.43 -4.15 -15.07
N GLN A 236 -9.58 -3.52 -15.36
CA GLN A 236 -10.17 -3.52 -16.70
C GLN A 236 -9.49 -2.52 -17.66
N ALA A 237 -8.72 -1.57 -17.13
CA ALA A 237 -8.19 -0.43 -17.88
C ALA A 237 -6.67 -0.44 -18.07
N THR A 238 -5.93 -1.27 -17.33
CA THR A 238 -4.46 -1.39 -17.42
C THR A 238 -4.03 -2.85 -17.43
N SER A 239 -2.83 -3.11 -17.96
CA SER A 239 -2.20 -4.43 -17.94
C SER A 239 -1.37 -4.69 -16.68
N LEU A 240 -1.12 -3.65 -15.88
CA LEU A 240 -0.25 -3.71 -14.72
C LEU A 240 -0.80 -4.62 -13.61
N PRO A 241 0.07 -5.33 -12.89
CA PRO A 241 -0.34 -6.01 -11.67
C PRO A 241 -0.74 -5.01 -10.59
N ILE A 242 -1.74 -5.38 -9.78
CA ILE A 242 -2.32 -4.54 -8.75
C ILE A 242 -2.07 -5.15 -7.38
N ILE A 243 -1.57 -4.34 -6.45
CA ILE A 243 -1.57 -4.64 -5.02
C ILE A 243 -2.76 -3.91 -4.40
N GLY A 244 -3.77 -4.67 -3.96
CA GLY A 244 -4.99 -4.11 -3.38
C GLY A 244 -4.83 -3.75 -1.90
N VAL A 245 -5.33 -2.60 -1.47
CA VAL A 245 -5.30 -2.17 -0.07
C VAL A 245 -6.53 -1.34 0.29
N GLY A 246 -7.08 -1.54 1.49
CA GLY A 246 -8.20 -0.77 2.01
C GLY A 246 -9.29 -1.62 2.68
N GLY A 247 -9.25 -1.73 4.01
CA GLY A 247 -10.28 -2.40 4.80
C GLY A 247 -10.26 -3.93 4.77
N ILE A 248 -9.13 -4.54 4.48
CA ILE A 248 -8.94 -5.99 4.54
C ILE A 248 -8.74 -6.40 6.00
N ASN A 249 -9.68 -7.18 6.54
CA ASN A 249 -9.71 -7.63 7.93
C ASN A 249 -9.77 -9.16 8.06
N SER A 250 -10.08 -9.86 6.96
CA SER A 250 -10.26 -11.31 6.96
C SER A 250 -9.70 -11.96 5.68
N PRO A 251 -9.54 -13.29 5.66
CA PRO A 251 -9.19 -14.02 4.44
C PRO A 251 -10.19 -13.83 3.30
N GLU A 252 -11.48 -13.69 3.61
CA GLU A 252 -12.55 -13.43 2.66
C GLU A 252 -12.40 -12.04 2.02
N ASP A 253 -12.02 -11.03 2.80
CA ASP A 253 -11.74 -9.70 2.28
C ASP A 253 -10.56 -9.74 1.30
N ALA A 254 -9.49 -10.47 1.64
CA ALA A 254 -8.34 -10.65 0.75
C ALA A 254 -8.75 -11.36 -0.56
N ALA A 255 -9.55 -12.41 -0.47
CA ALA A 255 -10.08 -13.13 -1.64
C ALA A 255 -10.98 -12.23 -2.50
N GLU A 256 -11.79 -11.33 -1.89
CA GLU A 256 -12.62 -10.35 -2.60
C GLU A 256 -11.77 -9.38 -3.43
N PHE A 257 -10.66 -8.86 -2.86
CA PHE A 257 -9.73 -8.02 -3.61
C PHE A 257 -9.06 -8.76 -4.77
N ILE A 258 -8.66 -10.01 -4.56
CA ILE A 258 -8.07 -10.83 -5.61
C ILE A 258 -9.09 -11.10 -6.71
N LEU A 259 -10.31 -11.48 -6.35
CA LEU A 259 -11.41 -11.66 -7.30
C LEU A 259 -11.70 -10.37 -8.10
N ALA A 260 -11.61 -9.20 -7.48
CA ALA A 260 -11.75 -7.90 -8.14
C ALA A 260 -10.63 -7.59 -9.12
N GLY A 261 -9.43 -8.17 -8.95
CA GLY A 261 -8.31 -7.98 -9.87
C GLY A 261 -6.95 -7.69 -9.23
N ALA A 262 -6.87 -7.70 -7.90
CA ALA A 262 -5.60 -7.58 -7.21
C ALA A 262 -4.78 -8.88 -7.33
N SER A 263 -3.49 -8.77 -7.62
CA SER A 263 -2.55 -9.90 -7.64
C SER A 263 -1.96 -10.18 -6.26
N ALA A 264 -1.91 -9.16 -5.41
CA ALA A 264 -1.50 -9.24 -4.01
C ALA A 264 -2.28 -8.21 -3.18
N VAL A 265 -2.19 -8.28 -1.86
CA VAL A 265 -2.94 -7.41 -0.96
C VAL A 265 -2.07 -6.86 0.17
N GLN A 266 -2.36 -5.63 0.60
CA GLN A 266 -1.75 -5.01 1.76
C GLN A 266 -2.77 -4.88 2.91
N ILE A 267 -2.39 -5.30 4.11
CA ILE A 267 -3.18 -5.14 5.33
C ILE A 267 -2.65 -3.93 6.11
N GLY A 268 -3.53 -2.96 6.36
CA GLY A 268 -3.22 -1.72 7.08
C GLY A 268 -3.85 -1.67 8.46
N SER A 269 -5.03 -1.02 8.55
CA SER A 269 -5.71 -0.67 9.80
C SER A 269 -5.95 -1.81 10.76
N MET A 270 -6.22 -3.02 10.25
CA MET A 270 -6.51 -4.16 11.10
C MET A 270 -5.33 -4.50 12.02
N SER A 271 -4.09 -4.26 11.57
CA SER A 271 -2.89 -4.50 12.38
C SER A 271 -2.78 -3.60 13.63
N PHE A 272 -3.55 -2.51 13.74
CA PHE A 272 -3.65 -1.70 14.96
C PHE A 272 -4.58 -2.31 15.99
N TYR A 273 -5.57 -3.12 15.56
CA TYR A 273 -6.51 -3.81 16.44
C TYR A 273 -6.05 -5.24 16.75
N ASP A 274 -5.50 -5.92 15.74
CA ASP A 274 -4.95 -7.26 15.84
C ASP A 274 -3.56 -7.31 15.19
N LYS A 275 -2.54 -7.42 16.01
CA LYS A 275 -1.13 -7.47 15.56
C LYS A 275 -0.82 -8.72 14.72
N LEU A 276 -1.66 -9.76 14.81
CA LEU A 276 -1.55 -11.00 14.04
C LEU A 276 -2.50 -11.03 12.82
N ALA A 277 -3.15 -9.93 12.47
CA ALA A 277 -4.10 -9.85 11.35
C ALA A 277 -3.52 -10.42 10.05
N ILE A 278 -2.26 -10.11 9.74
CA ILE A 278 -1.58 -10.63 8.55
C ILE A 278 -1.51 -12.16 8.60
N LYS A 279 -1.09 -12.71 9.75
CA LYS A 279 -1.02 -14.17 9.95
C LYS A 279 -2.39 -14.81 9.80
N HIS A 280 -3.42 -14.27 10.42
CA HIS A 280 -4.78 -14.79 10.33
C HIS A 280 -5.29 -14.82 8.89
N VAL A 281 -4.97 -13.80 8.09
CA VAL A 281 -5.33 -13.78 6.67
C VAL A 281 -4.53 -14.81 5.87
N ILE A 282 -3.23 -14.94 6.11
CA ILE A 282 -2.38 -15.94 5.43
C ILE A 282 -2.89 -17.35 5.74
N ASP A 283 -3.12 -17.68 7.01
CA ASP A 283 -3.54 -19.01 7.47
C ASP A 283 -4.94 -19.39 6.94
N GLY A 284 -5.85 -18.42 6.87
CA GLY A 284 -7.24 -18.68 6.48
C GLY A 284 -7.48 -18.66 4.95
N LEU A 285 -6.63 -17.98 4.20
CA LEU A 285 -6.82 -17.79 2.75
C LEU A 285 -6.93 -19.12 1.95
N PRO A 286 -6.13 -20.17 2.24
CA PRO A 286 -6.27 -21.46 1.55
C PRO A 286 -7.67 -22.09 1.68
N ALA A 287 -8.28 -21.99 2.87
CA ALA A 287 -9.62 -22.54 3.09
C ALA A 287 -10.70 -21.78 2.31
N VAL A 288 -10.57 -20.44 2.23
CA VAL A 288 -11.47 -19.59 1.44
C VAL A 288 -11.35 -19.94 -0.05
N LEU A 289 -10.13 -20.02 -0.60
CA LEU A 289 -9.89 -20.35 -2.00
C LEU A 289 -10.40 -21.75 -2.35
N ALA A 290 -10.15 -22.75 -1.50
CA ALA A 290 -10.69 -24.10 -1.69
C ALA A 290 -12.25 -24.09 -1.69
N GLY A 291 -12.87 -23.30 -0.81
CA GLY A 291 -14.33 -23.08 -0.79
C GLY A 291 -14.88 -22.44 -2.06
N MET A 292 -14.07 -21.64 -2.76
CA MET A 292 -14.36 -21.04 -4.06
C MET A 292 -14.06 -21.97 -5.26
N GLY A 293 -13.54 -23.19 -4.99
CA GLY A 293 -13.24 -24.17 -6.02
C GLY A 293 -11.92 -23.94 -6.76
N THR A 294 -11.01 -23.14 -6.21
CA THR A 294 -9.68 -22.93 -6.78
C THR A 294 -8.57 -23.50 -5.91
N SER A 295 -7.51 -24.01 -6.53
CA SER A 295 -6.28 -24.48 -5.89
C SER A 295 -5.06 -23.59 -6.18
N ASP A 296 -5.26 -22.45 -6.86
CA ASP A 296 -4.20 -21.50 -7.19
C ASP A 296 -4.76 -20.08 -7.10
N VAL A 297 -4.13 -19.25 -6.26
CA VAL A 297 -4.56 -17.88 -6.00
C VAL A 297 -4.53 -17.02 -7.26
N THR A 298 -3.59 -17.27 -8.17
CA THR A 298 -3.44 -16.48 -9.39
C THR A 298 -4.59 -16.70 -10.38
N SER A 299 -5.22 -17.87 -10.33
CA SER A 299 -6.38 -18.19 -11.18
C SER A 299 -7.64 -17.41 -10.81
N LEU A 300 -7.70 -16.83 -9.60
CA LEU A 300 -8.83 -16.04 -9.14
C LEU A 300 -8.76 -14.56 -9.58
N VAL A 301 -7.59 -14.07 -9.98
CA VAL A 301 -7.33 -12.64 -10.23
C VAL A 301 -8.27 -12.10 -11.33
N GLY A 302 -9.18 -11.21 -10.94
CA GLY A 302 -10.11 -10.54 -11.87
C GLY A 302 -11.24 -11.42 -12.41
N GLN A 303 -11.56 -12.55 -11.76
CA GLN A 303 -12.57 -13.51 -12.23
C GLN A 303 -14.00 -13.18 -11.73
N TRP A 304 -14.24 -11.96 -11.22
CA TRP A 304 -15.60 -11.57 -10.86
C TRP A 304 -16.51 -11.49 -12.09
N GLN A 305 -17.78 -11.82 -11.89
CA GLN A 305 -18.78 -11.84 -12.96
C GLN A 305 -19.72 -10.66 -12.85
N SER A 306 -19.93 -9.96 -13.98
CA SER A 306 -20.90 -8.87 -14.03
C SER A 306 -22.33 -9.40 -14.02
N ASN A 307 -23.23 -8.74 -13.27
CA ASN A 307 -24.66 -8.98 -13.36
C ASN A 307 -25.31 -8.33 -14.61
N LYS A 308 -24.54 -7.55 -15.38
CA LYS A 308 -24.97 -6.97 -16.65
C LYS A 308 -24.69 -8.01 -17.75
N GLN A 309 -25.75 -8.46 -18.38
CA GLN A 309 -25.69 -9.28 -19.61
C GLN A 309 -25.36 -8.40 -20.79
#